data_8b9596ba995f1cb564093a0633ff3f41
#
_entry.id   8b9596ba995f1cb564093a0633ff3f41
#
_cell.length_a   1.000
_cell.length_b   1.000
_cell.length_c   1.000
_cell.angle_alpha   90.00
_cell.angle_beta   90.00
_cell.angle_gamma   90.00
#
_symmetry.space_group_name_H-M   'P 1'
#
loop_
_entity.id
_entity.type
_entity.pdbx_description
1 polymer ?
#
loop_
_entity_poly.entity_id
_entity_poly.type
_entity_poly.pdbx_seq_one_letter_code
_entity_poly.pdbx_strand_id
1 'polypeptide(L)'
;MLAVSVLGGCGSKKSNPDTNQKNTSEEKDKQKQEQAEKEKAENKQETQDKQEPEKETDETQTAKEHELVEAEDNVNVDLILKSLKEQAGTHDYTALEELNPEPGSRIAVVVKGTKTGFWKSVKKGMDAAVADLNEKMGYKGEDKIKLTFEGPGNETDVESQINIIDAVLSENPAILCLAAIDMASCQAQVEEATLNGIPVIVLDSGVENVQVNAVCATDNYAAGAEAAKKLAEALGEKGQVAVMTHVKTSETSVDRETGFTDEMAKNHPGIEIVNISHENEETSMTELAEAVLKLYPDVKGYYCTNETAANSVLDIVNASKKDVKVIGFDAGAKQIKAVKDGVELGMFSQNPYGMGYATVIAGVRADQGFENDAFINTGYQWIDNTNMELPEYQNYLYQ
;
A
#
# COMPACT_ATOMS: atom_id res chain seq x y z
N MET A 1 36.78 -45.37 -28.65
CA MET A 1 36.53 -46.84 -28.69
C MET A 1 35.08 -47.03 -28.33
N LEU A 2 34.36 -47.38 -29.31
CA LEU A 2 33.51 -48.54 -29.60
C LEU A 2 32.33 -48.59 -28.63
N ALA A 3 31.16 -48.33 -29.08
CA ALA A 3 30.32 -48.96 -30.10
C ALA A 3 29.24 -49.89 -29.48
N VAL A 4 28.02 -49.59 -29.83
CA VAL A 4 27.10 -50.42 -30.63
C VAL A 4 26.32 -51.42 -29.79
N SER A 5 25.11 -51.57 -29.82
CA SER A 5 23.95 -51.60 -30.76
C SER A 5 22.96 -52.60 -30.12
N VAL A 6 21.73 -52.75 -30.34
CA VAL A 6 20.81 -52.74 -31.45
C VAL A 6 19.60 -53.62 -31.07
N LEU A 7 18.41 -53.15 -31.44
CA LEU A 7 17.24 -53.87 -32.01
C LEU A 7 16.57 -54.97 -31.18
N GLY A 8 15.33 -55.05 -31.08
CA GLY A 8 14.18 -55.21 -31.96
C GLY A 8 13.03 -55.73 -31.14
N GLY A 9 11.79 -55.75 -31.47
CA GLY A 9 11.05 -55.68 -32.64
C GLY A 9 9.62 -56.11 -32.38
N CYS A 10 8.72 -55.52 -33.10
CA CYS A 10 7.44 -55.96 -33.66
C CYS A 10 6.48 -56.86 -32.92
N GLY A 11 5.21 -56.46 -32.97
CA GLY A 11 4.08 -57.38 -32.96
C GLY A 11 2.71 -56.74 -32.82
N SER A 12 2.16 -56.37 -33.95
CA SER A 12 0.78 -55.94 -34.19
C SER A 12 -0.32 -56.92 -33.73
N LYS A 13 -1.51 -56.45 -33.35
CA LYS A 13 -2.78 -56.72 -34.06
C LYS A 13 -4.00 -56.01 -33.44
N LYS A 14 -4.79 -55.49 -34.35
CA LYS A 14 -6.12 -54.90 -34.33
C LYS A 14 -7.17 -55.69 -33.55
N SER A 15 -8.12 -54.97 -32.94
CA SER A 15 -9.56 -55.08 -33.23
C SER A 15 -10.37 -54.05 -32.45
N ASN A 16 -11.08 -53.18 -33.16
CA ASN A 16 -12.32 -52.52 -32.74
C ASN A 16 -13.46 -53.53 -32.89
N PRO A 17 -14.59 -53.44 -32.17
CA PRO A 17 -15.62 -52.47 -32.53
C PRO A 17 -16.50 -51.91 -31.39
N ASP A 18 -16.93 -50.68 -31.62
CA ASP A 18 -18.28 -50.12 -31.51
C ASP A 18 -19.21 -50.28 -30.31
N THR A 19 -19.82 -49.10 -30.05
CA THR A 19 -21.18 -48.80 -29.58
C THR A 19 -21.48 -48.91 -28.09
N ASN A 20 -21.67 -47.72 -27.53
CA ASN A 20 -22.74 -47.24 -26.64
C ASN A 20 -22.25 -46.29 -25.55
N GLN A 21 -22.25 -45.00 -25.84
CA GLN A 21 -22.41 -43.95 -24.82
C GLN A 21 -22.81 -42.62 -25.49
N LYS A 22 -24.06 -42.58 -25.91
CA LYS A 22 -24.77 -41.31 -26.15
C LYS A 22 -26.14 -41.48 -25.51
N ASN A 23 -26.27 -41.16 -24.20
CA ASN A 23 -27.57 -40.91 -23.55
C ASN A 23 -27.44 -40.52 -22.05
N THR A 24 -26.39 -39.79 -21.63
CA THR A 24 -26.31 -39.34 -20.24
C THR A 24 -26.03 -37.81 -20.08
N SER A 25 -25.90 -37.08 -21.18
CA SER A 25 -25.68 -35.61 -21.12
C SER A 25 -26.97 -34.78 -21.23
N GLU A 26 -27.99 -35.29 -21.91
CA GLU A 26 -29.27 -34.56 -22.10
C GLU A 26 -30.21 -34.59 -20.89
N GLU A 27 -30.12 -35.60 -20.03
CA GLU A 27 -30.95 -35.68 -18.82
C GLU A 27 -30.39 -34.78 -17.67
N LYS A 28 -29.09 -34.52 -17.63
CA LYS A 28 -28.49 -33.64 -16.61
C LYS A 28 -28.72 -32.15 -16.91
N ASP A 29 -28.83 -31.76 -18.16
CA ASP A 29 -29.11 -30.39 -18.53
C ASP A 29 -30.59 -30.01 -18.37
N LYS A 30 -31.52 -30.96 -18.51
CA LYS A 30 -32.94 -30.71 -18.21
C LYS A 30 -33.21 -30.54 -16.70
N GLN A 31 -32.54 -31.29 -15.84
CA GLN A 31 -32.71 -31.15 -14.39
C GLN A 31 -32.13 -29.83 -13.84
N LYS A 32 -31.09 -29.28 -14.47
CA LYS A 32 -30.53 -27.95 -14.10
C LYS A 32 -31.41 -26.78 -14.55
N GLN A 33 -32.12 -26.90 -15.66
CA GLN A 33 -33.04 -25.87 -16.11
C GLN A 33 -34.34 -25.83 -15.30
N GLU A 34 -34.88 -26.96 -14.87
CA GLU A 34 -36.06 -27.00 -14.00
C GLU A 34 -35.80 -26.49 -12.58
N GLN A 35 -34.58 -26.63 -12.08
CA GLN A 35 -34.21 -26.10 -10.76
C GLN A 35 -34.01 -24.57 -10.79
N ALA A 36 -33.50 -24.02 -11.89
CA ALA A 36 -33.32 -22.57 -12.06
C ALA A 36 -34.64 -21.81 -12.33
N GLU A 37 -35.67 -22.49 -12.85
CA GLU A 37 -37.02 -21.91 -13.03
C GLU A 37 -37.84 -21.95 -11.72
N LYS A 38 -37.62 -22.91 -10.84
CA LYS A 38 -38.28 -22.96 -9.51
C LYS A 38 -37.76 -21.89 -8.55
N GLU A 39 -36.43 -21.60 -8.54
CA GLU A 39 -35.86 -20.52 -7.72
C GLU A 39 -36.26 -19.11 -8.18
N LYS A 40 -36.61 -18.94 -9.48
CA LYS A 40 -37.14 -17.67 -10.00
C LYS A 40 -38.64 -17.46 -9.73
N ALA A 41 -39.39 -18.50 -9.39
CA ALA A 41 -40.82 -18.42 -9.08
C ALA A 41 -41.07 -18.13 -7.60
N GLU A 42 -40.22 -18.61 -6.69
CA GLU A 42 -40.33 -18.33 -5.25
C GLU A 42 -39.90 -16.90 -4.86
N ASN A 43 -39.05 -16.24 -5.67
CA ASN A 43 -38.58 -14.87 -5.41
C ASN A 43 -39.51 -13.76 -5.98
N LYS A 44 -40.71 -14.11 -6.50
CA LYS A 44 -41.71 -13.16 -7.00
C LYS A 44 -42.97 -13.06 -6.15
N GLN A 45 -43.07 -13.81 -5.04
CA GLN A 45 -44.28 -13.85 -4.23
C GLN A 45 -44.14 -13.18 -2.83
N GLU A 46 -42.99 -12.63 -2.50
CA GLU A 46 -42.76 -11.92 -1.23
C GLU A 46 -42.75 -10.39 -1.33
N THR A 47 -43.16 -9.80 -2.44
CA THR A 47 -43.21 -8.34 -2.62
C THR A 47 -44.62 -7.84 -2.98
N GLN A 48 -45.65 -8.27 -2.24
CA GLN A 48 -46.93 -7.57 -2.17
C GLN A 48 -47.65 -7.99 -0.88
N ASP A 49 -47.41 -7.22 0.16
CA ASP A 49 -48.35 -6.78 1.22
C ASP A 49 -47.57 -6.17 2.38
N LYS A 50 -47.59 -4.83 2.46
CA LYS A 50 -47.77 -4.06 3.69
C LYS A 50 -47.77 -2.57 3.36
N GLN A 51 -48.96 -2.03 3.46
CA GLN A 51 -49.25 -0.60 3.53
C GLN A 51 -48.70 0.02 4.81
N GLU A 52 -48.33 1.29 4.66
CA GLU A 52 -47.90 2.24 5.70
C GLU A 52 -48.88 2.36 6.91
N PRO A 53 -48.32 2.85 8.03
CA PRO A 53 -48.80 4.13 8.53
C PRO A 53 -47.68 5.13 8.87
N GLU A 54 -48.13 6.37 8.92
CA GLU A 54 -47.45 7.65 8.99
C GLU A 54 -46.46 7.89 10.14
N LYS A 55 -45.44 8.66 9.79
CA LYS A 55 -44.70 9.73 10.50
C LYS A 55 -44.72 9.80 12.02
N GLU A 56 -43.55 9.61 12.60
CA GLU A 56 -42.99 10.52 13.61
C GLU A 56 -41.50 10.77 13.23
N THR A 57 -41.18 12.05 13.08
CA THR A 57 -39.84 12.53 12.72
C THR A 57 -38.98 12.52 13.97
N ASP A 58 -37.96 11.67 13.99
CA ASP A 58 -36.92 11.72 15.00
C ASP A 58 -35.78 12.64 14.51
N GLU A 59 -35.83 13.89 14.99
CA GLU A 59 -34.80 14.91 14.73
C GLU A 59 -33.43 14.59 15.37
N THR A 60 -33.28 13.42 16.00
CA THR A 60 -32.06 13.03 16.73
C THR A 60 -31.07 12.21 15.89
N GLN A 61 -31.46 11.68 14.73
CA GLN A 61 -30.55 10.91 13.86
C GLN A 61 -29.78 11.79 12.89
N THR A 62 -30.35 12.91 12.44
CA THR A 62 -29.68 13.85 11.53
C THR A 62 -28.53 14.63 12.20
N ALA A 63 -28.55 14.81 13.51
CA ALA A 63 -27.47 15.47 14.25
C ALA A 63 -26.21 14.59 14.41
N LYS A 64 -26.39 13.25 14.45
CA LYS A 64 -25.26 12.32 14.58
C LYS A 64 -24.54 12.01 13.26
N GLU A 65 -25.24 12.08 12.13
CA GLU A 65 -24.61 11.93 10.82
C GLU A 65 -23.86 13.20 10.38
N HIS A 66 -24.28 14.39 10.83
CA HIS A 66 -23.55 15.65 10.58
C HIS A 66 -22.27 15.80 11.44
N GLU A 67 -22.24 15.20 12.63
CA GLU A 67 -21.06 15.25 13.51
C GLU A 67 -19.91 14.31 13.06
N LEU A 68 -20.22 13.30 12.23
CA LEU A 68 -19.21 12.37 11.65
C LEU A 68 -18.56 12.88 10.35
N VAL A 69 -19.15 13.89 9.70
CA VAL A 69 -18.63 14.48 8.46
C VAL A 69 -17.67 15.65 8.73
N GLU A 70 -17.74 16.29 9.91
CA GLU A 70 -16.86 17.41 10.28
C GLU A 70 -15.51 16.99 10.90
N ALA A 71 -15.28 15.70 11.17
CA ALA A 71 -14.02 15.22 11.71
C ALA A 71 -12.91 14.97 10.64
N GLU A 72 -13.23 15.04 9.35
CA GLU A 72 -12.29 14.79 8.26
C GLU A 72 -11.46 16.00 7.81
N ASP A 73 -11.75 17.23 8.26
CA ASP A 73 -11.17 18.47 7.73
C ASP A 73 -10.11 19.15 8.64
N ASN A 74 -9.58 18.47 9.64
CA ASN A 74 -8.56 19.07 10.52
C ASN A 74 -7.10 18.77 10.16
N VAL A 75 -6.81 18.39 8.91
CA VAL A 75 -5.42 18.29 8.43
C VAL A 75 -4.85 19.69 8.28
N ASN A 76 -3.88 20.03 9.14
CA ASN A 76 -3.18 21.30 9.03
C ASN A 76 -2.13 21.22 7.91
N VAL A 77 -2.55 21.50 6.69
CA VAL A 77 -1.72 21.44 5.47
C VAL A 77 -0.46 22.29 5.61
N ASP A 78 -0.53 23.46 6.24
CA ASP A 78 0.62 24.34 6.42
C ASP A 78 1.74 23.69 7.25
N LEU A 79 1.39 22.90 8.28
CA LEU A 79 2.37 22.17 9.08
C LEU A 79 3.00 21.02 8.28
N ILE A 80 2.21 20.34 7.45
CA ILE A 80 2.70 19.24 6.58
C ILE A 80 3.69 19.80 5.56
N LEU A 81 3.31 20.86 4.85
CA LEU A 81 4.16 21.49 3.83
C LEU A 81 5.40 22.12 4.45
N LYS A 82 5.28 22.68 5.64
CA LYS A 82 6.45 23.18 6.38
C LYS A 82 7.42 22.04 6.72
N SER A 83 6.91 20.92 7.23
CA SER A 83 7.74 19.74 7.51
C SER A 83 8.40 19.20 6.25
N LEU A 84 7.67 19.12 5.15
CA LEU A 84 8.22 18.73 3.85
C LEU A 84 9.36 19.66 3.42
N LYS A 85 9.17 20.97 3.48
CA LYS A 85 10.20 21.96 3.14
C LYS A 85 11.48 21.82 3.96
N GLU A 86 11.36 21.45 5.22
CA GLU A 86 12.50 21.29 6.15
C GLU A 86 13.30 20.00 5.90
N GLN A 87 12.67 18.97 5.30
CA GLN A 87 13.24 17.61 5.20
C GLN A 87 13.57 17.17 3.77
N ALA A 88 12.91 17.76 2.74
CA ALA A 88 12.87 17.20 1.40
C ALA A 88 14.21 17.15 0.66
N GLY A 89 15.17 18.02 0.98
CA GLY A 89 16.47 18.08 0.31
C GLY A 89 16.95 19.51 0.06
N THR A 90 17.57 19.75 -1.11
CA THR A 90 18.09 21.06 -1.47
C THR A 90 17.08 21.96 -2.16
N HIS A 91 16.05 21.37 -2.77
CA HIS A 91 14.99 22.11 -3.43
C HIS A 91 13.74 22.21 -2.55
N ASP A 92 13.00 23.30 -2.72
CA ASP A 92 11.71 23.51 -2.07
C ASP A 92 10.58 22.93 -2.92
N TYR A 93 10.11 21.74 -2.57
CA TYR A 93 9.01 21.05 -3.26
C TYR A 93 7.62 21.55 -2.85
N THR A 94 7.55 22.70 -2.18
CA THR A 94 6.31 23.44 -1.93
C THR A 94 6.23 24.72 -2.76
N ALA A 95 7.33 25.13 -3.41
CA ALA A 95 7.42 26.34 -4.21
C ALA A 95 6.87 26.13 -5.61
N LEU A 96 6.03 27.07 -6.05
CA LEU A 96 5.36 27.00 -7.36
C LEU A 96 5.84 28.09 -8.34
N GLU A 97 6.63 29.06 -7.88
CA GLU A 97 6.86 30.31 -8.60
C GLU A 97 7.44 30.12 -10.00
N GLU A 98 8.34 29.17 -10.18
CA GLU A 98 9.04 28.93 -11.45
C GLU A 98 8.32 27.90 -12.35
N LEU A 99 7.28 27.24 -11.84
CA LEU A 99 6.60 26.15 -12.55
C LEU A 99 5.55 26.71 -13.52
N ASN A 100 5.59 26.25 -14.76
CA ASN A 100 4.66 26.65 -15.82
C ASN A 100 4.26 25.42 -16.66
N PRO A 101 3.56 24.44 -16.07
CA PRO A 101 3.11 23.26 -16.80
C PRO A 101 2.20 23.61 -17.97
N GLU A 102 2.23 22.83 -19.04
CA GLU A 102 1.41 23.04 -20.20
C GLU A 102 -0.09 22.87 -19.90
N PRO A 103 -0.97 23.68 -20.54
CA PRO A 103 -2.42 23.52 -20.36
C PRO A 103 -2.88 22.11 -20.75
N GLY A 104 -3.76 21.54 -19.93
CA GLY A 104 -4.32 20.20 -20.18
C GLY A 104 -3.36 19.04 -19.94
N SER A 105 -2.15 19.31 -19.41
CA SER A 105 -1.19 18.25 -19.05
C SER A 105 -1.83 17.18 -18.18
N ARG A 106 -1.45 15.92 -18.41
CA ARG A 106 -1.95 14.79 -17.64
C ARG A 106 -0.82 14.15 -16.82
N ILE A 107 -1.01 14.10 -15.51
CA ILE A 107 -0.15 13.39 -14.58
C ILE A 107 -0.80 12.04 -14.31
N ALA A 108 -0.11 10.97 -14.67
CA ALA A 108 -0.57 9.62 -14.43
C ALA A 108 0.13 9.03 -13.21
N VAL A 109 -0.64 8.51 -12.27
CA VAL A 109 -0.13 7.94 -11.02
C VAL A 109 -0.56 6.49 -10.93
N VAL A 110 0.42 5.60 -10.79
CA VAL A 110 0.17 4.17 -10.54
C VAL A 110 0.82 3.79 -9.22
N VAL A 111 0.00 3.31 -8.28
CA VAL A 111 0.40 2.97 -6.92
C VAL A 111 0.16 1.49 -6.61
N LYS A 112 0.63 1.02 -5.45
CA LYS A 112 0.46 -0.39 -5.03
C LYS A 112 -0.99 -0.76 -4.72
N GLY A 113 -1.81 0.24 -4.33
CA GLY A 113 -3.22 0.08 -4.01
C GLY A 113 -3.90 1.42 -3.79
N THR A 114 -5.24 1.45 -3.72
CA THR A 114 -5.99 2.72 -3.60
C THR A 114 -6.91 2.78 -2.39
N LYS A 115 -6.94 1.73 -1.55
CA LYS A 115 -7.98 1.56 -0.52
C LYS A 115 -7.57 1.99 0.88
N THR A 116 -6.29 1.92 1.23
CA THR A 116 -5.79 2.24 2.58
C THR A 116 -5.84 3.74 2.87
N GLY A 117 -5.81 4.13 4.13
CA GLY A 117 -5.70 5.52 4.58
C GLY A 117 -4.45 6.19 4.02
N PHE A 118 -3.34 5.46 3.96
CA PHE A 118 -2.08 5.92 3.38
C PHE A 118 -2.26 6.41 1.93
N TRP A 119 -2.76 5.56 1.02
CA TRP A 119 -2.93 5.92 -0.39
C TRP A 119 -3.97 7.02 -0.62
N LYS A 120 -5.02 7.06 0.22
CA LYS A 120 -5.99 8.17 0.19
C LYS A 120 -5.34 9.50 0.58
N SER A 121 -4.45 9.50 1.57
CA SER A 121 -3.71 10.69 1.99
C SER A 121 -2.68 11.13 0.94
N VAL A 122 -1.95 10.19 0.31
CA VAL A 122 -1.07 10.47 -0.84
C VAL A 122 -1.87 11.17 -1.95
N LYS A 123 -3.03 10.61 -2.32
CA LYS A 123 -3.91 11.21 -3.34
C LYS A 123 -4.37 12.62 -2.95
N LYS A 124 -4.76 12.86 -1.70
CA LYS A 124 -5.15 14.21 -1.22
C LYS A 124 -4.01 15.22 -1.42
N GLY A 125 -2.78 14.84 -1.10
CA GLY A 125 -1.60 15.69 -1.34
C GLY A 125 -1.35 15.98 -2.82
N MET A 126 -1.49 14.98 -3.68
CA MET A 126 -1.38 15.16 -5.13
C MET A 126 -2.48 16.06 -5.70
N ASP A 127 -3.73 15.82 -5.29
CA ASP A 127 -4.87 16.63 -5.71
C ASP A 127 -4.70 18.10 -5.29
N ALA A 128 -4.13 18.34 -4.08
CA ALA A 128 -3.83 19.69 -3.60
C ALA A 128 -2.76 20.37 -4.46
N ALA A 129 -1.63 19.69 -4.73
CA ALA A 129 -0.58 20.25 -5.59
C ALA A 129 -1.11 20.60 -7.00
N VAL A 130 -1.94 19.72 -7.58
CA VAL A 130 -2.59 19.98 -8.87
C VAL A 130 -3.57 21.16 -8.78
N ALA A 131 -4.31 21.29 -7.68
CA ALA A 131 -5.21 22.43 -7.48
C ALA A 131 -4.43 23.74 -7.38
N ASP A 132 -3.35 23.78 -6.60
CA ASP A 132 -2.49 24.95 -6.42
C ASP A 132 -1.84 25.37 -7.76
N LEU A 133 -1.34 24.40 -8.54
CA LEU A 133 -0.82 24.65 -9.89
C LEU A 133 -1.88 25.22 -10.84
N ASN A 134 -3.08 24.65 -10.86
CA ASN A 134 -4.19 25.14 -11.68
C ASN A 134 -4.63 26.54 -11.27
N GLU A 135 -4.66 26.85 -9.96
CA GLU A 135 -4.96 28.18 -9.44
C GLU A 135 -3.88 29.18 -9.85
N LYS A 136 -2.61 28.86 -9.62
CA LYS A 136 -1.48 29.71 -10.03
C LYS A 136 -1.50 30.04 -11.52
N MET A 137 -1.75 29.03 -12.37
CA MET A 137 -1.79 29.18 -13.83
C MET A 137 -3.09 29.84 -14.33
N GLY A 138 -4.13 29.89 -13.51
CA GLY A 138 -5.46 30.35 -13.92
C GLY A 138 -6.19 29.40 -14.87
N TYR A 139 -5.81 28.11 -14.89
CA TYR A 139 -6.36 27.11 -15.79
C TYR A 139 -7.80 26.73 -15.43
N LYS A 140 -8.66 26.61 -16.47
CA LYS A 140 -10.08 26.29 -16.32
C LYS A 140 -10.54 25.32 -17.41
N GLY A 141 -11.57 24.54 -17.11
CA GLY A 141 -12.16 23.60 -18.08
C GLY A 141 -11.11 22.58 -18.56
N GLU A 142 -10.92 22.47 -19.85
CA GLU A 142 -10.01 21.55 -20.50
C GLU A 142 -8.52 21.92 -20.32
N ASP A 143 -8.21 23.17 -20.01
CA ASP A 143 -6.84 23.62 -19.75
C ASP A 143 -6.29 23.16 -18.39
N LYS A 144 -7.16 22.69 -17.50
CA LYS A 144 -6.72 22.18 -16.19
C LYS A 144 -5.77 21.01 -16.35
N ILE A 145 -4.69 21.03 -15.54
CA ILE A 145 -3.87 19.85 -15.29
C ILE A 145 -4.78 18.77 -14.72
N LYS A 146 -4.68 17.55 -15.25
CA LYS A 146 -5.49 16.39 -14.86
C LYS A 146 -4.61 15.37 -14.18
N LEU A 147 -5.11 14.75 -13.12
CA LEU A 147 -4.44 13.67 -12.41
C LEU A 147 -5.30 12.42 -12.49
N THR A 148 -4.70 11.30 -12.92
CA THR A 148 -5.28 9.95 -12.74
C THR A 148 -4.54 9.24 -11.63
N PHE A 149 -5.27 8.47 -10.82
CA PHE A 149 -4.69 7.76 -9.66
C PHE A 149 -5.23 6.34 -9.64
N GLU A 150 -4.39 5.40 -10.03
CA GLU A 150 -4.75 4.02 -10.28
C GLU A 150 -3.86 3.05 -9.50
N GLY A 151 -4.34 1.84 -9.29
CA GLY A 151 -3.60 0.78 -8.65
C GLY A 151 -4.43 -0.49 -8.56
N PRO A 152 -3.80 -1.65 -8.38
CA PRO A 152 -4.49 -2.92 -8.26
C PRO A 152 -5.38 -2.98 -7.00
N GLY A 153 -6.24 -3.97 -6.97
CA GLY A 153 -7.13 -4.21 -5.84
C GLY A 153 -6.44 -4.75 -4.59
N ASN A 154 -5.21 -5.26 -4.73
CA ASN A 154 -4.38 -5.85 -3.70
C ASN A 154 -2.92 -5.41 -3.91
N GLU A 155 -2.24 -5.01 -2.83
CA GLU A 155 -0.85 -4.52 -2.84
C GLU A 155 0.20 -5.62 -3.08
N THR A 156 -0.21 -6.84 -3.42
CA THR A 156 0.65 -7.95 -3.84
C THR A 156 0.43 -8.35 -5.31
N ASP A 157 -0.52 -7.74 -6.02
CA ASP A 157 -0.90 -8.08 -7.39
C ASP A 157 -0.02 -7.33 -8.42
N VAL A 158 1.18 -7.85 -8.62
CA VAL A 158 2.19 -7.30 -9.54
C VAL A 158 1.70 -7.32 -10.99
N GLU A 159 1.04 -8.39 -11.43
CA GLU A 159 0.55 -8.52 -12.81
C GLU A 159 -0.48 -7.44 -13.16
N SER A 160 -1.44 -7.22 -12.27
CA SER A 160 -2.41 -6.13 -12.44
C SER A 160 -1.73 -4.76 -12.46
N GLN A 161 -0.70 -4.52 -11.64
CA GLN A 161 0.03 -3.25 -11.66
C GLN A 161 0.72 -3.02 -13.00
N ILE A 162 1.43 -4.02 -13.55
CA ILE A 162 2.07 -3.93 -14.86
C ILE A 162 1.05 -3.58 -15.94
N ASN A 163 -0.08 -4.28 -15.99
CA ASN A 163 -1.15 -4.02 -16.96
C ASN A 163 -1.72 -2.59 -16.86
N ILE A 164 -1.83 -2.06 -15.64
CA ILE A 164 -2.26 -0.67 -15.42
C ILE A 164 -1.21 0.31 -15.96
N ILE A 165 0.08 0.08 -15.72
CA ILE A 165 1.15 0.94 -16.22
C ILE A 165 1.17 0.94 -17.75
N ASP A 166 1.07 -0.22 -18.39
CA ASP A 166 1.00 -0.34 -19.86
C ASP A 166 -0.20 0.45 -20.43
N ALA A 167 -1.38 0.32 -19.81
CA ALA A 167 -2.58 1.07 -20.21
C ALA A 167 -2.37 2.59 -20.08
N VAL A 168 -1.81 3.05 -18.97
CA VAL A 168 -1.53 4.46 -18.69
C VAL A 168 -0.51 5.02 -19.68
N LEU A 169 0.57 4.30 -20.00
CA LEU A 169 1.59 4.73 -20.96
C LEU A 169 1.04 4.82 -22.38
N SER A 170 0.11 3.93 -22.76
CA SER A 170 -0.54 3.97 -24.07
C SER A 170 -1.32 5.28 -24.33
N GLU A 171 -1.69 5.99 -23.27
CA GLU A 171 -2.37 7.28 -23.33
C GLU A 171 -1.40 8.48 -23.36
N ASN A 172 -0.10 8.24 -23.37
CA ASN A 172 0.98 9.23 -23.47
C ASN A 172 0.83 10.37 -22.45
N PRO A 173 0.95 10.11 -21.13
CA PRO A 173 0.89 11.15 -20.10
C PRO A 173 2.09 12.09 -20.20
N ALA A 174 1.97 13.31 -19.68
CA ALA A 174 3.08 14.24 -19.55
C ALA A 174 4.08 13.79 -18.45
N ILE A 175 3.58 13.13 -17.41
CA ILE A 175 4.36 12.67 -16.26
C ILE A 175 3.83 11.32 -15.81
N LEU A 176 4.73 10.37 -15.49
CA LEU A 176 4.42 9.12 -14.80
C LEU A 176 4.92 9.19 -13.35
N CYS A 177 4.02 8.99 -12.38
CA CYS A 177 4.37 8.79 -10.98
C CYS A 177 4.10 7.32 -10.62
N LEU A 178 5.09 6.62 -10.05
CA LEU A 178 5.02 5.18 -9.83
C LEU A 178 5.47 4.79 -8.43
N ALA A 179 4.64 4.01 -7.72
CA ALA A 179 5.02 3.25 -6.53
C ALA A 179 4.99 1.76 -6.86
N ALA A 180 6.13 1.12 -7.00
CA ALA A 180 6.23 -0.27 -7.44
C ALA A 180 5.90 -1.25 -6.30
N ILE A 181 5.10 -2.28 -6.61
CA ILE A 181 4.87 -3.42 -5.70
C ILE A 181 6.14 -4.23 -5.54
N ASP A 182 6.83 -4.48 -6.66
CA ASP A 182 8.03 -5.29 -6.77
C ASP A 182 9.11 -4.50 -7.52
N MET A 183 10.30 -4.39 -6.94
CA MET A 183 11.40 -3.57 -7.45
C MET A 183 11.86 -3.95 -8.86
N ALA A 184 11.75 -5.21 -9.24
CA ALA A 184 12.25 -5.70 -10.52
C ALA A 184 11.21 -5.72 -11.64
N SER A 185 9.92 -5.70 -11.28
CA SER A 185 8.85 -6.06 -12.22
C SER A 185 8.45 -4.95 -13.19
N CYS A 186 8.72 -3.68 -12.87
CA CYS A 186 8.29 -2.52 -13.66
C CYS A 186 9.43 -1.85 -14.45
N GLN A 187 10.59 -2.50 -14.57
CA GLN A 187 11.77 -1.94 -15.26
C GLN A 187 11.47 -1.58 -16.72
N ALA A 188 10.84 -2.50 -17.45
CA ALA A 188 10.52 -2.31 -18.86
C ALA A 188 9.60 -1.10 -19.10
N GLN A 189 8.62 -0.90 -18.24
CA GLN A 189 7.67 0.21 -18.32
C GLN A 189 8.34 1.55 -18.01
N VAL A 190 9.25 1.59 -17.02
CA VAL A 190 10.05 2.78 -16.71
C VAL A 190 10.98 3.13 -17.86
N GLU A 191 11.64 2.13 -18.47
CA GLU A 191 12.48 2.33 -19.64
C GLU A 191 11.66 2.83 -20.84
N GLU A 192 10.46 2.29 -21.07
CA GLU A 192 9.54 2.73 -22.12
C GLU A 192 9.12 4.19 -21.92
N ALA A 193 8.72 4.57 -20.71
CA ALA A 193 8.40 5.96 -20.37
C ALA A 193 9.57 6.89 -20.68
N THR A 194 10.77 6.54 -20.23
CA THR A 194 11.99 7.32 -20.45
C THR A 194 12.34 7.46 -21.93
N LEU A 195 12.22 6.39 -22.72
CA LEU A 195 12.47 6.41 -24.18
C LEU A 195 11.45 7.28 -24.92
N ASN A 196 10.24 7.38 -24.42
CA ASN A 196 9.21 8.26 -24.94
C ASN A 196 9.31 9.72 -24.44
N GLY A 197 10.32 10.03 -23.62
CA GLY A 197 10.54 11.36 -23.06
C GLY A 197 9.58 11.72 -21.93
N ILE A 198 8.88 10.74 -21.33
CA ILE A 198 7.99 10.92 -20.20
C ILE A 198 8.83 10.86 -18.92
N PRO A 199 8.91 11.94 -18.11
CA PRO A 199 9.61 11.92 -16.84
C PRO A 199 8.90 10.97 -15.86
N VAL A 200 9.72 10.21 -15.12
CA VAL A 200 9.26 9.25 -14.13
C VAL A 200 9.66 9.71 -12.73
N ILE A 201 8.68 9.90 -11.86
CA ILE A 201 8.88 10.15 -10.44
C ILE A 201 8.43 8.91 -9.67
N VAL A 202 9.35 8.32 -8.93
CA VAL A 202 9.03 7.26 -7.99
C VAL A 202 8.49 7.88 -6.70
N LEU A 203 7.48 7.26 -6.11
CA LEU A 203 7.01 7.61 -4.77
C LEU A 203 6.89 6.36 -3.91
N ASP A 204 7.09 6.50 -2.60
CA ASP A 204 7.01 5.43 -1.60
C ASP A 204 7.99 4.28 -1.85
N SER A 205 7.85 3.54 -2.94
CA SER A 205 8.58 2.29 -3.22
C SER A 205 9.14 2.26 -4.63
N GLY A 206 10.43 2.02 -4.75
CA GLY A 206 11.22 2.16 -5.97
C GLY A 206 11.20 1.00 -6.94
N VAL A 207 11.88 1.23 -8.07
CA VAL A 207 12.20 0.25 -9.11
C VAL A 207 13.72 0.19 -9.24
N GLU A 208 14.29 -1.02 -9.19
CA GLU A 208 15.73 -1.20 -9.29
C GLU A 208 16.25 -1.13 -10.74
N ASN A 209 17.53 -0.82 -10.87
CA ASN A 209 18.26 -0.84 -12.15
C ASN A 209 17.71 0.07 -13.26
N VAL A 210 16.95 1.10 -12.93
CA VAL A 210 16.44 2.12 -13.85
C VAL A 210 16.85 3.51 -13.40
N GLN A 211 16.82 4.47 -14.34
CA GLN A 211 16.98 5.88 -14.02
C GLN A 211 15.61 6.55 -13.94
N VAL A 212 15.38 7.29 -12.86
CA VAL A 212 14.17 8.09 -12.63
C VAL A 212 14.56 9.53 -12.32
N ASN A 213 13.64 10.46 -12.45
CA ASN A 213 13.91 11.88 -12.27
C ASN A 213 13.94 12.31 -10.79
N ALA A 214 13.29 11.54 -9.92
CA ALA A 214 13.39 11.66 -8.46
C ALA A 214 12.70 10.47 -7.76
N VAL A 215 13.05 10.26 -6.48
CA VAL A 215 12.36 9.35 -5.56
C VAL A 215 11.82 10.19 -4.39
N CYS A 216 10.49 10.23 -4.20
CA CYS A 216 9.82 10.89 -3.09
C CYS A 216 9.40 9.84 -2.06
N ALA A 217 10.15 9.66 -1.00
CA ALA A 217 9.89 8.60 -0.03
C ALA A 217 10.31 8.97 1.40
N THR A 218 9.86 8.18 2.35
CA THR A 218 10.37 8.13 3.71
C THR A 218 11.79 7.55 3.71
N ASP A 219 12.68 8.03 4.57
CA ASP A 219 13.93 7.32 4.88
C ASP A 219 13.61 6.04 5.68
N ASN A 220 13.28 4.99 4.93
CA ASN A 220 12.80 3.72 5.46
C ASN A 220 13.88 2.98 6.28
N TYR A 221 15.15 3.08 5.88
CA TYR A 221 16.26 2.50 6.63
C TYR A 221 16.42 3.18 7.99
N ALA A 222 16.43 4.51 8.03
CA ALA A 222 16.54 5.27 9.28
C ALA A 222 15.34 4.99 10.21
N ALA A 223 14.12 4.92 9.66
CA ALA A 223 12.92 4.60 10.42
C ALA A 223 12.97 3.18 11.02
N GLY A 224 13.44 2.19 10.26
CA GLY A 224 13.67 0.83 10.75
C GLY A 224 14.70 0.77 11.87
N ALA A 225 15.82 1.49 11.73
CA ALA A 225 16.84 1.59 12.77
C ALA A 225 16.30 2.25 14.05
N GLU A 226 15.45 3.28 13.92
CA GLU A 226 14.83 3.90 15.08
C GLU A 226 13.80 2.98 15.75
N ALA A 227 13.06 2.17 14.98
CA ALA A 227 12.15 1.17 15.52
C ALA A 227 12.91 0.13 16.38
N ALA A 228 14.10 -0.27 15.96
CA ALA A 228 14.97 -1.15 16.74
C ALA A 228 15.32 -0.56 18.11
N LYS A 229 15.75 0.71 18.13
CA LYS A 229 16.06 1.43 19.38
C LYS A 229 14.87 1.51 20.32
N LYS A 230 13.71 1.90 19.79
CA LYS A 230 12.46 1.98 20.57
C LYS A 230 12.06 0.64 21.17
N LEU A 231 12.15 -0.45 20.39
CA LEU A 231 11.79 -1.78 20.88
C LEU A 231 12.80 -2.29 21.90
N ALA A 232 14.10 -2.12 21.67
CA ALA A 232 15.15 -2.53 22.60
C ALA A 232 15.04 -1.79 23.94
N GLU A 233 14.82 -0.48 23.92
CA GLU A 233 14.58 0.33 25.11
C GLU A 233 13.36 -0.18 25.89
N ALA A 234 12.23 -0.41 25.22
CA ALA A 234 11.02 -0.91 25.85
C ALA A 234 11.16 -2.31 26.47
N LEU A 235 12.08 -3.13 25.97
CA LEU A 235 12.38 -4.46 26.47
C LEU A 235 13.51 -4.47 27.53
N GLY A 236 14.11 -3.32 27.82
CA GLY A 236 15.25 -3.22 28.74
C GLY A 236 16.50 -3.93 28.22
N GLU A 237 16.78 -3.78 26.93
CA GLU A 237 17.95 -4.26 26.19
C GLU A 237 18.16 -5.78 26.19
N LYS A 238 17.08 -6.55 26.33
CA LYS A 238 17.17 -8.03 26.33
C LYS A 238 15.85 -8.69 25.98
N GLY A 239 15.92 -9.84 25.29
CA GLY A 239 14.76 -10.67 24.99
C GLY A 239 14.71 -11.08 23.54
N GLN A 240 13.63 -11.77 23.19
CA GLN A 240 13.38 -12.26 21.83
C GLN A 240 12.38 -11.37 21.13
N VAL A 241 12.67 -11.02 19.88
CA VAL A 241 11.78 -10.22 19.03
C VAL A 241 11.57 -10.90 17.69
N ALA A 242 10.45 -10.59 17.05
CA ALA A 242 10.17 -11.01 15.68
C ALA A 242 9.87 -9.79 14.79
N VAL A 243 10.21 -9.90 13.52
CA VAL A 243 9.91 -8.90 12.49
C VAL A 243 8.85 -9.48 11.57
N MET A 244 7.78 -8.71 11.38
CA MET A 244 6.67 -9.04 10.50
C MET A 244 6.65 -7.99 9.39
N THR A 245 6.98 -8.41 8.19
CA THR A 245 7.23 -7.48 7.09
C THR A 245 6.36 -7.79 5.88
N HIS A 246 6.08 -6.79 5.07
CA HIS A 246 5.37 -6.92 3.81
C HIS A 246 6.14 -7.84 2.82
N VAL A 247 5.82 -7.82 1.55
CA VAL A 247 6.49 -8.67 0.55
C VAL A 247 7.99 -8.37 0.45
N LYS A 248 8.77 -9.43 0.29
CA LYS A 248 10.24 -9.36 0.29
C LYS A 248 10.84 -8.55 -0.86
N THR A 249 10.09 -8.37 -1.93
CA THR A 249 10.53 -7.68 -3.16
C THR A 249 10.15 -6.20 -3.20
N SER A 250 9.54 -5.67 -2.15
CA SER A 250 9.24 -4.25 -2.00
C SER A 250 10.41 -3.52 -1.33
N GLU A 251 10.87 -2.41 -1.91
CA GLU A 251 11.98 -1.59 -1.39
C GLU A 251 11.73 -1.16 0.07
N THR A 252 10.52 -0.65 0.36
CA THR A 252 10.15 -0.22 1.71
C THR A 252 10.28 -1.34 2.75
N SER A 253 9.96 -2.59 2.36
CA SER A 253 10.11 -3.76 3.23
C SER A 253 11.58 -4.07 3.51
N VAL A 254 12.38 -4.08 2.45
CA VAL A 254 13.83 -4.36 2.54
C VAL A 254 14.52 -3.34 3.42
N ASP A 255 14.26 -2.07 3.21
CA ASP A 255 14.91 -0.98 3.95
C ASP A 255 14.52 -0.95 5.42
N ARG A 256 13.21 -1.05 5.73
CA ARG A 256 12.72 -1.09 7.13
C ARG A 256 13.25 -2.31 7.88
N GLU A 257 13.29 -3.48 7.24
CA GLU A 257 13.88 -4.70 7.80
C GLU A 257 15.39 -4.55 8.01
N THR A 258 16.11 -4.07 6.98
CA THR A 258 17.57 -3.92 7.04
C THR A 258 17.98 -2.92 8.11
N GLY A 259 17.34 -1.75 8.16
CA GLY A 259 17.59 -0.75 9.19
C GLY A 259 17.39 -1.29 10.61
N PHE A 260 16.29 -2.04 10.82
CA PHE A 260 16.00 -2.67 12.10
C PHE A 260 17.04 -3.73 12.48
N THR A 261 17.36 -4.63 11.56
CA THR A 261 18.28 -5.75 11.83
C THR A 261 19.72 -5.28 12.04
N ASP A 262 20.18 -4.32 11.26
CA ASP A 262 21.52 -3.73 11.39
C ASP A 262 21.69 -3.01 12.74
N GLU A 263 20.70 -2.21 13.14
CA GLU A 263 20.70 -1.51 14.41
C GLU A 263 20.71 -2.51 15.59
N MET A 264 19.84 -3.53 15.54
CA MET A 264 19.80 -4.58 16.57
C MET A 264 21.14 -5.31 16.70
N ALA A 265 21.72 -5.73 15.57
CA ALA A 265 22.98 -6.46 15.55
C ALA A 265 24.16 -5.62 16.07
N LYS A 266 24.16 -4.33 15.76
CA LYS A 266 25.27 -3.43 16.10
C LYS A 266 25.21 -2.91 17.54
N ASN A 267 24.04 -2.52 18.01
CA ASN A 267 23.90 -1.71 19.21
C ASN A 267 23.10 -2.41 20.33
N HIS A 268 22.35 -3.47 20.04
CA HIS A 268 21.47 -4.15 21.00
C HIS A 268 21.73 -5.66 21.12
N PRO A 269 22.97 -6.09 21.48
CA PRO A 269 23.39 -7.51 21.47
C PRO A 269 22.63 -8.40 22.46
N GLY A 270 21.86 -7.84 23.38
CA GLY A 270 20.98 -8.59 24.29
C GLY A 270 19.61 -8.93 23.69
N ILE A 271 19.28 -8.39 22.51
CA ILE A 271 18.05 -8.69 21.78
C ILE A 271 18.35 -9.76 20.72
N GLU A 272 17.57 -10.83 20.71
CA GLU A 272 17.64 -11.89 19.71
C GLU A 272 16.46 -11.76 18.73
N ILE A 273 16.73 -11.58 17.43
CA ILE A 273 15.71 -11.68 16.41
C ILE A 273 15.50 -13.16 16.09
N VAL A 274 14.40 -13.71 16.59
CA VAL A 274 14.11 -15.15 16.47
C VAL A 274 13.40 -15.52 15.18
N ASN A 275 12.77 -14.53 14.51
CA ASN A 275 12.05 -14.75 13.26
C ASN A 275 11.92 -13.44 12.46
N ILE A 276 12.01 -13.59 11.14
CA ILE A 276 11.61 -12.55 10.17
C ILE A 276 10.64 -13.23 9.21
N SER A 277 9.40 -12.76 9.15
CA SER A 277 8.34 -13.29 8.28
C SER A 277 7.91 -12.27 7.26
N HIS A 278 7.86 -12.69 5.99
CA HIS A 278 7.39 -11.88 4.87
C HIS A 278 6.03 -12.37 4.41
N GLU A 279 5.12 -11.41 4.16
CA GLU A 279 3.84 -11.69 3.52
C GLU A 279 4.05 -12.32 2.14
N ASN A 280 3.20 -13.26 1.79
CA ASN A 280 3.22 -13.92 0.48
C ASN A 280 1.81 -14.38 0.10
N GLU A 281 1.65 -14.84 -1.14
CA GLU A 281 0.35 -15.28 -1.66
C GLU A 281 -0.21 -16.55 -1.00
N GLU A 282 0.67 -17.39 -0.40
CA GLU A 282 0.29 -18.71 0.14
C GLU A 282 -0.11 -18.64 1.61
N THR A 283 0.45 -17.68 2.37
CA THR A 283 0.29 -17.61 3.82
C THR A 283 0.02 -16.17 4.25
N SER A 284 -1.12 -15.96 4.88
CA SER A 284 -1.51 -14.64 5.37
C SER A 284 -0.61 -14.16 6.51
N MET A 285 -0.49 -12.85 6.66
CA MET A 285 0.26 -12.23 7.77
C MET A 285 -0.27 -12.68 9.14
N THR A 286 -1.57 -12.92 9.28
CA THR A 286 -2.18 -13.43 10.51
C THR A 286 -1.67 -14.84 10.85
N GLU A 287 -1.64 -15.75 9.87
CA GLU A 287 -1.12 -17.11 10.07
C GLU A 287 0.37 -17.11 10.41
N LEU A 288 1.15 -16.22 9.78
CA LEU A 288 2.56 -16.04 10.11
C LEU A 288 2.74 -15.54 11.56
N ALA A 289 1.98 -14.55 11.99
CA ALA A 289 2.03 -14.01 13.34
C ALA A 289 1.63 -15.05 14.40
N GLU A 290 0.59 -15.85 14.14
CA GLU A 290 0.20 -16.98 15.01
C GLU A 290 1.30 -18.04 15.11
N ALA A 291 1.92 -18.39 13.99
CA ALA A 291 3.00 -19.37 13.95
C ALA A 291 4.20 -18.91 14.77
N VAL A 292 4.59 -17.63 14.65
CA VAL A 292 5.69 -17.06 15.45
C VAL A 292 5.38 -17.15 16.93
N LEU A 293 4.19 -16.70 17.37
CA LEU A 293 3.80 -16.71 18.78
C LEU A 293 3.71 -18.12 19.40
N LYS A 294 3.46 -19.12 18.55
CA LYS A 294 3.42 -20.54 18.92
C LYS A 294 4.81 -21.18 18.96
N LEU A 295 5.67 -20.89 17.98
CA LEU A 295 7.01 -21.46 17.84
C LEU A 295 8.01 -20.82 18.82
N TYR A 296 7.82 -19.54 19.13
CA TYR A 296 8.68 -18.77 20.02
C TYR A 296 7.88 -18.25 21.22
N PRO A 297 7.59 -19.12 22.21
CA PRO A 297 6.73 -18.76 23.34
C PRO A 297 7.30 -17.66 24.24
N ASP A 298 8.60 -17.41 24.17
CA ASP A 298 9.33 -16.39 24.92
C ASP A 298 9.52 -15.08 24.17
N VAL A 299 8.92 -14.94 22.96
CA VAL A 299 8.94 -13.68 22.22
C VAL A 299 8.31 -12.55 23.05
N LYS A 300 9.01 -11.42 23.12
CA LYS A 300 8.66 -10.25 23.94
C LYS A 300 8.29 -9.03 23.11
N GLY A 301 8.65 -9.01 21.82
CA GLY A 301 8.38 -7.90 20.94
C GLY A 301 8.14 -8.28 19.50
N TYR A 302 7.31 -7.50 18.83
CA TYR A 302 7.15 -7.52 17.38
C TYR A 302 7.47 -6.15 16.81
N TYR A 303 8.19 -6.13 15.71
CA TYR A 303 8.26 -5.00 14.81
C TYR A 303 7.49 -5.33 13.54
N CYS A 304 6.52 -4.49 13.19
CA CYS A 304 5.65 -4.64 12.03
C CYS A 304 5.97 -3.53 11.04
N THR A 305 6.38 -3.87 9.82
CA THR A 305 6.93 -2.91 8.87
C THR A 305 5.89 -2.16 8.03
N ASN A 306 4.60 -2.49 8.17
CA ASN A 306 3.48 -1.76 7.53
C ASN A 306 2.16 -1.95 8.31
N GLU A 307 1.11 -1.23 7.90
CA GLU A 307 -0.21 -1.28 8.53
C GLU A 307 -0.81 -2.70 8.53
N THR A 308 -0.69 -3.45 7.42
CA THR A 308 -1.24 -4.82 7.31
C THR A 308 -0.59 -5.76 8.32
N ALA A 309 0.72 -5.74 8.44
CA ALA A 309 1.46 -6.53 9.41
C ALA A 309 1.10 -6.12 10.85
N ALA A 310 1.09 -4.81 11.14
CA ALA A 310 0.71 -4.30 12.45
C ALA A 310 -0.70 -4.74 12.85
N ASN A 311 -1.67 -4.57 11.97
CA ASN A 311 -3.05 -4.95 12.21
C ASN A 311 -3.24 -6.44 12.50
N SER A 312 -2.50 -7.31 11.79
CA SER A 312 -2.54 -8.76 12.00
C SER A 312 -1.92 -9.16 13.33
N VAL A 313 -0.74 -8.60 13.66
CA VAL A 313 -0.05 -8.87 14.92
C VAL A 313 -0.86 -8.39 16.12
N LEU A 314 -1.46 -7.21 16.03
CA LEU A 314 -2.31 -6.64 17.10
C LEU A 314 -3.49 -7.56 17.45
N ASP A 315 -4.14 -8.17 16.44
CA ASP A 315 -5.22 -9.14 16.70
C ASP A 315 -4.72 -10.35 17.48
N ILE A 316 -3.58 -10.92 17.07
CA ILE A 316 -3.02 -12.13 17.67
C ILE A 316 -2.50 -11.85 19.07
N VAL A 317 -1.77 -10.75 19.27
CA VAL A 317 -1.24 -10.37 20.60
C VAL A 317 -2.39 -10.11 21.57
N ASN A 318 -3.42 -9.35 21.14
CA ASN A 318 -4.60 -9.08 21.97
C ASN A 318 -5.36 -10.35 22.35
N ALA A 319 -5.57 -11.28 21.40
CA ALA A 319 -6.22 -12.56 21.64
C ALA A 319 -5.42 -13.46 22.60
N SER A 320 -4.09 -13.43 22.52
CA SER A 320 -3.19 -14.25 23.32
C SER A 320 -3.11 -13.85 24.80
N LYS A 321 -3.43 -12.59 25.11
CA LYS A 321 -3.26 -11.95 26.43
C LYS A 321 -1.84 -12.03 27.00
N LYS A 322 -0.83 -12.23 26.15
CA LYS A 322 0.59 -12.19 26.52
C LYS A 322 1.07 -10.74 26.61
N ASP A 323 2.01 -10.48 27.51
CA ASP A 323 2.70 -9.18 27.56
C ASP A 323 3.81 -9.16 26.50
N VAL A 324 3.42 -8.76 25.29
CA VAL A 324 4.29 -8.62 24.12
C VAL A 324 4.18 -7.20 23.61
N LYS A 325 5.33 -6.55 23.46
CA LYS A 325 5.39 -5.17 22.93
C LYS A 325 5.27 -5.19 21.40
N VAL A 326 4.44 -4.33 20.84
CA VAL A 326 4.28 -4.18 19.40
C VAL A 326 4.68 -2.77 19.00
N ILE A 327 5.54 -2.67 18.00
CA ILE A 327 5.83 -1.43 17.29
C ILE A 327 5.35 -1.60 15.85
N GLY A 328 4.54 -0.66 15.38
CA GLY A 328 4.01 -0.65 14.03
C GLY A 328 4.67 0.36 13.12
N PHE A 329 4.27 0.30 11.88
CA PHE A 329 4.53 1.29 10.84
C PHE A 329 3.19 1.70 10.22
N ASP A 330 3.10 2.96 9.76
CA ASP A 330 1.86 3.61 9.37
C ASP A 330 0.98 4.00 10.57
N ALA A 331 -0.18 4.63 10.32
CA ALA A 331 -1.02 5.19 11.37
C ALA A 331 -2.53 5.08 11.03
N GLY A 332 -2.96 3.87 10.68
CA GLY A 332 -4.37 3.59 10.42
C GLY A 332 -5.22 3.54 11.69
N ALA A 333 -6.53 3.60 11.52
CA ALA A 333 -7.51 3.67 12.62
C ALA A 333 -7.34 2.59 13.70
N LYS A 334 -6.98 1.36 13.31
CA LYS A 334 -6.78 0.25 14.25
C LYS A 334 -5.53 0.44 15.11
N GLN A 335 -4.42 0.90 14.52
CA GLN A 335 -3.19 1.21 15.23
C GLN A 335 -3.39 2.39 16.19
N ILE A 336 -4.04 3.47 15.74
CA ILE A 336 -4.41 4.61 16.58
C ILE A 336 -5.16 4.14 17.84
N LYS A 337 -6.16 3.27 17.65
CA LYS A 337 -6.90 2.68 18.77
C LYS A 337 -6.00 1.81 19.65
N ALA A 338 -5.13 0.99 19.07
CA ALA A 338 -4.25 0.09 19.81
C ALA A 338 -3.22 0.85 20.67
N VAL A 339 -2.71 1.98 20.17
CA VAL A 339 -1.84 2.88 20.95
C VAL A 339 -2.60 3.50 22.11
N LYS A 340 -3.84 4.00 21.89
CA LYS A 340 -4.70 4.54 22.96
C LYS A 340 -5.01 3.50 24.04
N ASP A 341 -5.22 2.26 23.65
CA ASP A 341 -5.52 1.15 24.55
C ASP A 341 -4.24 0.57 25.23
N GLY A 342 -3.04 1.00 24.82
CA GLY A 342 -1.76 0.53 25.33
C GLY A 342 -1.38 -0.89 24.85
N VAL A 343 -1.99 -1.39 23.78
CA VAL A 343 -1.67 -2.69 23.14
C VAL A 343 -0.50 -2.54 22.19
N GLU A 344 -0.43 -1.44 21.47
CA GLU A 344 0.69 -1.03 20.64
C GLU A 344 1.51 0.01 21.39
N LEU A 345 2.83 -0.16 21.42
CA LEU A 345 3.74 0.76 22.10
C LEU A 345 3.77 2.12 21.41
N GLY A 346 3.74 2.08 20.10
CA GLY A 346 3.73 3.22 19.20
C GLY A 346 3.98 2.78 17.77
N MET A 347 3.95 3.74 16.87
CA MET A 347 4.06 3.50 15.43
C MET A 347 4.90 4.57 14.77
N PHE A 348 5.58 4.22 13.68
CA PHE A 348 6.25 5.15 12.79
C PHE A 348 5.30 5.56 11.67
N SER A 349 4.79 6.77 11.74
CA SER A 349 3.89 7.30 10.71
C SER A 349 4.66 8.13 9.69
N GLN A 350 4.36 7.90 8.43
CA GLN A 350 4.93 8.61 7.29
C GLN A 350 4.21 9.94 7.07
N ASN A 351 4.69 10.72 6.09
CA ASN A 351 4.02 11.92 5.60
C ASN A 351 3.40 11.70 4.21
N PRO A 352 2.33 10.90 4.09
CA PRO A 352 1.78 10.56 2.78
C PRO A 352 1.21 11.77 2.03
N TYR A 353 0.63 12.74 2.71
CA TYR A 353 0.17 13.97 2.07
C TYR A 353 1.34 14.76 1.46
N GLY A 354 2.40 15.00 2.25
CA GLY A 354 3.60 15.67 1.77
C GLY A 354 4.30 14.91 0.65
N MET A 355 4.33 13.57 0.73
CA MET A 355 4.84 12.70 -0.33
C MET A 355 4.08 12.92 -1.64
N GLY A 356 2.75 12.88 -1.60
CA GLY A 356 1.92 13.13 -2.79
C GLY A 356 2.14 14.53 -3.36
N TYR A 357 2.17 15.54 -2.52
CA TYR A 357 2.40 16.93 -2.93
C TYR A 357 3.78 17.07 -3.62
N ALA A 358 4.85 16.62 -2.97
CA ALA A 358 6.22 16.67 -3.50
C ALA A 358 6.36 15.91 -4.82
N THR A 359 5.71 14.76 -4.96
CA THR A 359 5.75 13.94 -6.18
C THR A 359 5.21 14.71 -7.38
N VAL A 360 4.08 15.40 -7.24
CA VAL A 360 3.52 16.23 -8.32
C VAL A 360 4.46 17.38 -8.68
N ILE A 361 5.00 18.09 -7.68
CA ILE A 361 5.92 19.20 -7.91
C ILE A 361 7.21 18.73 -8.58
N ALA A 362 7.79 17.62 -8.12
CA ALA A 362 8.98 17.02 -8.73
C ALA A 362 8.72 16.59 -10.18
N GLY A 363 7.53 16.03 -10.46
CA GLY A 363 7.12 15.65 -11.80
C GLY A 363 7.04 16.86 -12.74
N VAL A 364 6.38 17.93 -12.33
CA VAL A 364 6.29 19.17 -13.12
C VAL A 364 7.65 19.84 -13.33
N ARG A 365 8.52 19.81 -12.32
CA ARG A 365 9.92 20.26 -12.46
C ARG A 365 10.65 19.47 -13.53
N ALA A 366 10.57 18.14 -13.47
CA ALA A 366 11.22 17.26 -14.45
C ALA A 366 10.67 17.44 -15.87
N ASP A 367 9.36 17.58 -16.04
CA ASP A 367 8.70 17.84 -17.33
C ASP A 367 9.19 19.15 -17.99
N GLN A 368 9.56 20.14 -17.17
CA GLN A 368 10.11 21.42 -17.62
C GLN A 368 11.65 21.43 -17.70
N GLY A 369 12.30 20.31 -17.50
CA GLY A 369 13.75 20.18 -17.58
C GLY A 369 14.51 20.73 -16.37
N PHE A 370 13.85 20.98 -15.24
CA PHE A 370 14.52 21.32 -13.99
C PHE A 370 15.06 20.08 -13.30
N GLU A 371 16.22 20.22 -12.67
CA GLU A 371 16.78 19.15 -11.85
C GLU A 371 16.02 19.00 -10.52
N ASN A 372 15.90 17.77 -10.06
CA ASN A 372 15.41 17.40 -8.74
C ASN A 372 16.53 16.83 -7.88
N ASP A 373 16.32 16.82 -6.56
CA ASP A 373 17.10 15.94 -5.68
C ASP A 373 16.82 14.49 -6.08
N ALA A 374 17.84 13.64 -6.12
CA ALA A 374 17.66 12.24 -6.48
C ALA A 374 16.74 11.51 -5.48
N PHE A 375 16.83 11.91 -4.20
CA PHE A 375 15.97 11.46 -3.11
C PHE A 375 15.35 12.65 -2.38
N ILE A 376 14.04 12.73 -2.39
CA ILE A 376 13.23 13.74 -1.72
C ILE A 376 12.67 13.09 -0.46
N ASN A 377 13.30 13.38 0.67
CA ASN A 377 12.87 12.82 1.95
C ASN A 377 11.56 13.49 2.41
N THR A 378 10.51 12.70 2.51
CA THR A 378 9.19 13.20 2.94
C THR A 378 9.00 13.15 4.45
N GLY A 379 9.92 12.51 5.17
CA GLY A 379 9.96 12.43 6.63
C GLY A 379 9.02 11.36 7.22
N TYR A 380 9.18 11.17 8.53
CA TYR A 380 8.33 10.32 9.36
C TYR A 380 8.29 10.85 10.79
N GLN A 381 7.35 10.36 11.59
CA GLN A 381 7.23 10.68 13.01
C GLN A 381 7.01 9.42 13.83
N TRP A 382 7.66 9.33 15.00
CA TRP A 382 7.29 8.40 16.04
C TRP A 382 6.05 8.91 16.77
N ILE A 383 5.00 8.10 16.81
CA ILE A 383 3.73 8.42 17.45
C ILE A 383 3.41 7.36 18.52
N ASP A 384 3.17 7.82 19.73
CA ASP A 384 2.76 7.01 20.86
C ASP A 384 1.65 7.72 21.67
N ASN A 385 1.24 7.14 22.80
CA ASN A 385 0.18 7.69 23.63
C ASN A 385 0.54 9.01 24.33
N THR A 386 1.80 9.45 24.27
CA THR A 386 2.26 10.70 24.90
C THR A 386 2.16 11.89 23.95
N ASN A 387 2.21 11.66 22.64
CA ASN A 387 2.26 12.72 21.65
C ASN A 387 1.13 12.69 20.60
N MET A 388 0.43 11.57 20.45
CA MET A 388 -0.56 11.41 19.37
C MET A 388 -1.74 12.42 19.42
N GLU A 389 -2.05 13.00 20.57
CA GLU A 389 -3.12 14.00 20.71
C GLU A 389 -2.59 15.44 20.48
N LEU A 390 -1.29 15.64 20.28
CA LEU A 390 -0.72 16.96 20.00
C LEU A 390 -1.01 17.37 18.56
N PRO A 391 -1.34 18.66 18.30
CA PRO A 391 -1.76 19.11 16.97
C PRO A 391 -0.76 18.83 15.85
N GLU A 392 0.54 18.87 16.14
CA GLU A 392 1.61 18.61 15.17
C GLU A 392 1.67 17.16 14.71
N TYR A 393 1.17 16.20 15.51
CA TYR A 393 1.14 14.77 15.17
C TYR A 393 -0.19 14.33 14.54
N GLN A 394 -1.27 15.10 14.72
CA GLN A 394 -2.58 14.75 14.13
C GLN A 394 -2.53 14.64 12.61
N ASN A 395 -1.66 15.41 11.96
CA ASN A 395 -1.48 15.39 10.51
C ASN A 395 -0.86 14.08 9.97
N TYR A 396 -0.26 13.29 10.86
CA TYR A 396 0.35 12.01 10.53
C TYR A 396 -0.57 10.81 10.83
N LEU A 397 -1.79 11.07 11.31
CA LEU A 397 -2.81 10.05 11.56
C LEU A 397 -3.78 10.01 10.38
N TYR A 398 -3.71 8.99 9.56
CA TYR A 398 -4.56 8.82 8.38
C TYR A 398 -5.57 7.70 8.60
N GLN A 399 -6.84 8.09 8.66
CA GLN A 399 -7.97 7.20 8.96
C GLN A 399 -8.73 6.82 7.67
#